data_34f588e205758e5ef1db241ac8133ec6
#
_entry.id   34f588e205758e5ef1db241ac8133ec6
#
_cell.length_a   1.000
_cell.length_b   1.000
_cell.length_c   1.000
_cell.angle_alpha   90.00
_cell.angle_beta   90.00
_cell.angle_gamma   90.00
#
_symmetry.space_group_name_H-M   'P 1'
#
loop_
_entity.id
_entity.type
_entity.pdbx_description
1 polymer ?
#
loop_
_entity_poly.entity_id
_entity_poly.type
_entity_poly.pdbx_seq_one_letter_code
_entity_poly.pdbx_strand_id
1 'polypeptide(L)'
;MNTEKLFDPVRQYHVSLTTEKLIFADEVDKYHFLSMLGETTQVYGAHASGFCLLDKSIHVLMDTGDSQLGARQIVRDCFDHSYVEYYRERHGIQGPIHARSAQKAAPNAKRYLRWLYQMHTLPVTSGIVKRPDDYWWTSWQTYREHYEWPFIEIDGPLSLISEDREKALQQLRERQNLLLEDK
;
A
#
# COMPACT_ATOMS: atom_id res chain seq x y z
N MET A 1 -8.31 -18.49 19.24
CA MET A 1 -8.37 -17.08 19.71
C MET A 1 -9.19 -16.28 18.70
N ASN A 2 -10.07 -15.39 19.16
CA ASN A 2 -10.98 -14.69 18.24
C ASN A 2 -10.17 -13.60 17.49
N THR A 3 -9.95 -13.76 16.19
CA THR A 3 -9.22 -12.83 15.32
C THR A 3 -9.81 -11.41 15.32
N GLU A 4 -11.07 -11.25 15.75
CA GLU A 4 -11.71 -9.94 15.93
C GLU A 4 -11.08 -9.11 17.07
N LYS A 5 -10.37 -9.74 18.03
CA LYS A 5 -9.68 -9.01 19.11
C LYS A 5 -8.34 -8.38 18.70
N LEU A 6 -7.77 -8.81 17.56
CA LEU A 6 -6.48 -8.30 17.03
C LEU A 6 -6.67 -7.16 16.01
N PHE A 7 -7.89 -6.97 15.52
CA PHE A 7 -8.19 -5.96 14.52
C PHE A 7 -8.84 -4.73 15.17
N ASP A 8 -8.16 -3.59 15.05
CA ASP A 8 -8.71 -2.29 15.47
C ASP A 8 -9.22 -1.50 14.26
N PRO A 9 -10.54 -1.47 14.02
CA PRO A 9 -11.12 -0.81 12.86
C PRO A 9 -10.91 0.71 12.87
N VAL A 10 -10.63 1.29 14.03
CA VAL A 10 -10.41 2.75 14.16
C VAL A 10 -9.05 3.19 13.61
N ARG A 11 -8.12 2.24 13.44
CA ARG A 11 -6.73 2.50 13.05
C ARG A 11 -6.37 2.04 11.65
N GLN A 12 -7.23 1.21 11.01
CA GLN A 12 -6.93 0.55 9.74
C GLN A 12 -7.61 1.26 8.56
N TYR A 13 -6.81 1.76 7.65
CA TYR A 13 -7.29 2.57 6.53
C TYR A 13 -6.73 2.11 5.18
N HIS A 14 -7.56 2.20 4.15
CA HIS A 14 -7.10 2.28 2.78
C HIS A 14 -7.08 3.74 2.35
N VAL A 15 -5.90 4.22 1.97
CA VAL A 15 -5.70 5.55 1.39
C VAL A 15 -5.41 5.38 -0.09
N SER A 16 -6.07 6.19 -0.92
CA SER A 16 -5.73 6.31 -2.33
C SER A 16 -5.44 7.77 -2.69
N LEU A 17 -4.46 7.96 -3.55
CA LEU A 17 -4.11 9.26 -4.13
C LEU A 17 -4.03 9.08 -5.63
N THR A 18 -4.68 9.98 -6.39
CA THR A 18 -4.74 9.92 -7.86
C THR A 18 -4.47 11.27 -8.46
N THR A 19 -3.83 11.27 -9.61
CA THR A 19 -3.46 12.46 -10.37
C THR A 19 -3.92 12.34 -11.83
N GLU A 20 -4.06 13.46 -12.51
CA GLU A 20 -4.35 13.48 -13.95
C GLU A 20 -3.10 13.22 -14.79
N LYS A 21 -1.95 13.71 -14.32
CA LYS A 21 -0.64 13.53 -14.95
C LYS A 21 0.12 12.38 -14.32
N LEU A 22 1.19 11.93 -15.00
CA LEU A 22 2.14 10.98 -14.42
C LEU A 22 2.77 11.59 -13.15
N ILE A 23 2.91 10.75 -12.14
CA ILE A 23 3.65 11.06 -10.91
C ILE A 23 4.82 10.11 -10.70
N PHE A 24 4.94 9.12 -11.55
CA PHE A 24 6.08 8.22 -11.63
C PHE A 24 6.46 8.08 -13.11
N ALA A 25 7.52 8.76 -13.52
CA ALA A 25 8.01 8.68 -14.91
C ALA A 25 8.85 7.42 -15.14
N ASP A 26 9.47 6.91 -14.08
CA ASP A 26 10.27 5.69 -14.09
C ASP A 26 10.31 4.99 -12.72
N GLU A 27 11.09 3.92 -12.64
CA GLU A 27 11.24 3.13 -11.41
C GLU A 27 11.98 3.86 -10.30
N VAL A 28 12.87 4.80 -10.64
CA VAL A 28 13.60 5.61 -9.64
C VAL A 28 12.63 6.48 -8.87
N ASP A 29 11.63 7.05 -9.52
CA ASP A 29 10.59 7.85 -8.88
C ASP A 29 9.77 7.01 -7.88
N LYS A 30 9.37 5.80 -8.29
CA LYS A 30 8.62 4.88 -7.42
C LYS A 30 9.44 4.47 -6.20
N TYR A 31 10.73 4.20 -6.40
CA TYR A 31 11.64 3.88 -5.30
C TYR A 31 11.77 5.03 -4.30
N HIS A 32 12.00 6.26 -4.80
CA HIS A 32 12.10 7.44 -3.95
C HIS A 32 10.82 7.69 -3.16
N PHE A 33 9.65 7.55 -3.81
CA PHE A 33 8.38 7.67 -3.09
C PHE A 33 8.26 6.67 -1.94
N LEU A 34 8.61 5.40 -2.18
CA LEU A 34 8.53 4.37 -1.15
C LEU A 34 9.52 4.61 0.01
N SER A 35 10.74 5.11 -0.29
CA SER A 35 11.69 5.52 0.74
C SER A 35 11.13 6.64 1.62
N MET A 36 10.60 7.70 0.99
CA MET A 36 9.98 8.83 1.69
C MET A 36 8.73 8.40 2.49
N LEU A 37 7.93 7.48 1.94
CA LEU A 37 6.77 6.95 2.65
C LEU A 37 7.20 6.18 3.91
N GLY A 38 8.26 5.38 3.82
CA GLY A 38 8.82 4.66 4.96
C GLY A 38 9.31 5.60 6.06
N GLU A 39 10.06 6.64 5.69
CA GLU A 39 10.51 7.68 6.63
C GLU A 39 9.32 8.42 7.27
N THR A 40 8.34 8.81 6.46
CA THR A 40 7.15 9.52 6.93
C THR A 40 6.33 8.65 7.90
N THR A 41 6.12 7.39 7.59
CA THR A 41 5.37 6.48 8.49
C THR A 41 6.10 6.30 9.82
N GLN A 42 7.43 6.20 9.81
CA GLN A 42 8.25 6.10 11.01
C GLN A 42 8.13 7.36 11.87
N VAL A 43 8.23 8.54 11.27
CA VAL A 43 8.10 9.83 11.98
C VAL A 43 6.76 9.95 12.70
N TYR A 44 5.69 9.49 12.08
CA TYR A 44 4.34 9.59 12.64
C TYR A 44 3.91 8.38 13.48
N GLY A 45 4.78 7.38 13.67
CA GLY A 45 4.44 6.16 14.42
C GLY A 45 3.32 5.35 13.78
N ALA A 46 3.18 5.44 12.46
CA ALA A 46 2.24 4.68 11.65
C ALA A 46 2.94 3.51 10.95
N HIS A 47 2.18 2.52 10.51
CA HIS A 47 2.70 1.33 9.84
C HIS A 47 1.96 1.09 8.53
N ALA A 48 2.68 0.91 7.43
CA ALA A 48 2.09 0.45 6.19
C ALA A 48 2.12 -1.08 6.14
N SER A 49 1.00 -1.69 5.77
CA SER A 49 0.89 -3.14 5.60
C SER A 49 0.71 -3.55 4.15
N GLY A 50 0.43 -2.60 3.28
CA GLY A 50 0.29 -2.86 1.87
C GLY A 50 0.37 -1.59 1.03
N PHE A 51 0.87 -1.73 -0.20
CA PHE A 51 0.87 -0.65 -1.17
C PHE A 51 0.75 -1.18 -2.60
N CYS A 52 0.33 -0.30 -3.50
CA CYS A 52 0.44 -0.43 -4.94
C CYS A 52 0.69 0.95 -5.55
N LEU A 53 1.76 1.09 -6.33
CA LEU A 53 2.07 2.28 -7.09
C LEU A 53 1.78 2.04 -8.57
N LEU A 54 0.89 2.83 -9.14
CA LEU A 54 0.66 2.90 -10.58
C LEU A 54 1.11 4.28 -11.07
N ASP A 55 1.34 4.45 -12.34
CA ASP A 55 1.93 5.67 -12.91
C ASP A 55 1.21 6.97 -12.52
N LYS A 56 -0.09 6.88 -12.18
CA LYS A 56 -0.93 8.03 -11.80
C LYS A 56 -1.64 7.84 -10.47
N SER A 57 -1.35 6.78 -9.74
CA SER A 57 -2.02 6.53 -8.46
C SER A 57 -1.16 5.80 -7.44
N ILE A 58 -1.42 6.12 -6.21
CA ILE A 58 -0.81 5.54 -5.02
C ILE A 58 -1.93 4.93 -4.19
N HIS A 59 -1.75 3.69 -3.78
CA HIS A 59 -2.64 3.01 -2.86
C HIS A 59 -1.83 2.49 -1.68
N VAL A 60 -2.29 2.78 -0.45
CA VAL A 60 -1.62 2.34 0.78
C VAL A 60 -2.65 1.78 1.74
N LEU A 61 -2.38 0.62 2.32
CA LEU A 61 -3.03 0.13 3.53
C LEU A 61 -2.19 0.53 4.72
N MET A 62 -2.79 1.21 5.68
CA MET A 62 -2.09 1.83 6.79
C MET A 62 -2.80 1.58 8.11
N ASP A 63 -2.03 1.18 9.11
CA ASP A 63 -2.36 1.31 10.52
C ASP A 63 -1.79 2.63 11.03
N THR A 64 -2.64 3.51 11.53
CA THR A 64 -2.18 4.80 12.04
C THR A 64 -1.45 4.70 13.38
N GLY A 65 -1.45 3.54 14.03
CA GLY A 65 -0.81 3.38 15.32
C GLY A 65 -1.34 4.38 16.34
N ASP A 66 -0.43 4.99 17.06
CA ASP A 66 -0.73 6.07 18.04
C ASP A 66 -0.59 7.47 17.42
N SER A 67 -0.52 7.56 16.08
CA SER A 67 -0.39 8.82 15.37
C SER A 67 -1.56 9.76 15.65
N GLN A 68 -1.24 11.02 15.89
CA GLN A 68 -2.24 12.09 15.98
C GLN A 68 -2.80 12.49 14.60
N LEU A 69 -2.14 12.07 13.52
CA LEU A 69 -2.56 12.33 12.16
C LEU A 69 -3.35 11.15 11.59
N GLY A 70 -4.39 11.46 10.82
CA GLY A 70 -5.10 10.44 10.07
C GLY A 70 -4.30 9.89 8.89
N ALA A 71 -4.56 8.65 8.49
CA ALA A 71 -3.82 7.95 7.43
C ALA A 71 -3.72 8.76 6.12
N ARG A 72 -4.80 9.41 5.70
CA ARG A 72 -4.79 10.28 4.51
C ARG A 72 -3.83 11.45 4.66
N GLN A 73 -3.75 12.04 5.85
CA GLN A 73 -2.87 13.18 6.11
C GLN A 73 -1.42 12.76 6.05
N ILE A 74 -1.06 11.59 6.60
CA ILE A 74 0.31 11.03 6.54
C ILE A 74 0.75 10.81 5.08
N VAL A 75 -0.10 10.17 4.27
CA VAL A 75 0.21 9.93 2.85
C VAL A 75 0.29 11.24 2.06
N ARG A 76 -0.57 12.21 2.38
CA ARG A 76 -0.55 13.54 1.78
C ARG A 76 0.70 14.31 2.15
N ASP A 77 1.14 14.22 3.41
CA ASP A 77 2.36 14.88 3.87
C ASP A 77 3.58 14.36 3.14
N CYS A 78 3.72 13.04 3.02
CA CYS A 78 4.75 12.41 2.21
C CYS A 78 4.70 12.90 0.74
N PHE A 79 3.52 12.89 0.13
CA PHE A 79 3.37 13.24 -1.29
C PHE A 79 3.61 14.73 -1.54
N ASP A 80 2.89 15.61 -0.84
CA ASP A 80 2.86 17.04 -1.13
C ASP A 80 4.14 17.76 -0.70
N HIS A 81 4.73 17.39 0.44
CA HIS A 81 5.86 18.10 1.03
C HIS A 81 7.23 17.49 0.70
N SER A 82 7.29 16.18 0.44
CA SER A 82 8.56 15.52 0.15
C SER A 82 8.67 15.11 -1.31
N TYR A 83 7.73 14.31 -1.78
CA TYR A 83 7.84 13.68 -3.09
C TYR A 83 7.62 14.65 -4.27
N VAL A 84 6.63 15.55 -4.18
CA VAL A 84 6.33 16.50 -5.27
C VAL A 84 7.51 17.44 -5.54
N GLU A 85 8.20 17.88 -4.50
CA GLU A 85 9.40 18.71 -4.65
C GLU A 85 10.50 17.95 -5.40
N TYR A 86 10.87 16.76 -4.91
CA TYR A 86 11.82 15.86 -5.59
C TYR A 86 11.45 15.61 -7.05
N TYR A 87 10.19 15.24 -7.33
CA TYR A 87 9.73 14.91 -8.67
C TYR A 87 9.81 16.11 -9.64
N ARG A 88 9.43 17.29 -9.15
CA ARG A 88 9.52 18.53 -9.93
C ARG A 88 10.96 18.92 -10.25
N GLU A 89 11.86 18.85 -9.26
CA GLU A 89 13.28 19.14 -9.46
C GLU A 89 13.90 18.17 -10.45
N ARG A 90 13.67 16.87 -10.27
CA ARG A 90 14.23 15.84 -11.14
C ARG A 90 13.79 15.95 -12.59
N HIS A 91 12.54 16.29 -12.82
CA HIS A 91 11.94 16.31 -14.17
C HIS A 91 11.76 17.72 -14.77
N GLY A 92 12.24 18.77 -14.11
CA GLY A 92 12.11 20.15 -14.57
C GLY A 92 10.66 20.63 -14.69
N ILE A 93 9.75 20.10 -13.87
CA ILE A 93 8.31 20.40 -13.97
C ILE A 93 8.00 21.74 -13.30
N GLN A 94 7.40 22.64 -14.07
CA GLN A 94 6.91 23.91 -13.57
C GLN A 94 5.44 23.81 -13.16
N GLY A 95 5.10 24.51 -12.08
CA GLY A 95 3.73 24.59 -11.57
C GLY A 95 3.33 23.43 -10.62
N PRO A 96 2.09 23.45 -10.11
CA PRO A 96 1.63 22.52 -9.12
C PRO A 96 1.28 21.15 -9.71
N ILE A 97 1.44 20.12 -8.89
CA ILE A 97 0.93 18.77 -9.15
C ILE A 97 -0.26 18.55 -8.23
N HIS A 98 -1.44 18.48 -8.81
CA HIS A 98 -2.68 18.31 -8.05
C HIS A 98 -3.04 16.83 -7.92
N ALA A 99 -3.22 16.38 -6.68
CA ALA A 99 -3.67 15.04 -6.37
C ALA A 99 -5.01 15.05 -5.63
N ARG A 100 -5.90 14.17 -6.05
CA ARG A 100 -7.11 13.84 -5.29
C ARG A 100 -6.79 12.69 -4.35
N SER A 101 -7.20 12.80 -3.10
CA SER A 101 -6.99 11.73 -2.13
C SER A 101 -8.30 11.31 -1.47
N ALA A 102 -8.45 10.01 -1.23
CA ALA A 102 -9.55 9.43 -0.51
C ALA A 102 -9.03 8.49 0.59
N GLN A 103 -9.82 8.35 1.65
CA GLN A 103 -9.54 7.43 2.75
C GLN A 103 -10.81 6.67 3.09
N LYS A 104 -10.65 5.38 3.40
CA LYS A 104 -11.73 4.51 3.89
C LYS A 104 -11.22 3.74 5.09
N ALA A 105 -11.96 3.82 6.22
CA ALA A 105 -11.70 2.96 7.37
C ALA A 105 -12.17 1.52 7.08
N ALA A 106 -11.39 0.54 7.50
CA ALA A 106 -11.78 -0.86 7.37
C ALA A 106 -12.76 -1.23 8.50
N PRO A 107 -14.02 -1.57 8.20
CA PRO A 107 -15.01 -1.85 9.23
C PRO A 107 -14.73 -3.17 9.98
N ASN A 108 -13.95 -4.07 9.41
CA ASN A 108 -13.57 -5.36 9.98
C ASN A 108 -12.38 -5.98 9.25
N ALA A 109 -11.78 -7.01 9.84
CA ALA A 109 -10.65 -7.75 9.30
C ALA A 109 -10.92 -8.32 7.89
N LYS A 110 -12.13 -8.84 7.64
CA LYS A 110 -12.51 -9.39 6.32
C LYS A 110 -12.43 -8.35 5.21
N ARG A 111 -12.90 -7.12 5.47
CA ARG A 111 -12.84 -6.02 4.50
C ARG A 111 -11.41 -5.56 4.28
N TYR A 112 -10.63 -5.49 5.35
CA TYR A 112 -9.22 -5.13 5.29
C TYR A 112 -8.40 -6.11 4.44
N LEU A 113 -8.51 -7.42 4.73
CA LEU A 113 -7.86 -8.46 3.93
C LEU A 113 -8.30 -8.43 2.46
N ARG A 114 -9.59 -8.17 2.20
CA ARG A 114 -10.07 -8.01 0.83
C ARG A 114 -9.38 -6.85 0.10
N TRP A 115 -9.13 -5.73 0.78
CA TRP A 115 -8.39 -4.62 0.19
C TRP A 115 -6.93 -4.97 -0.06
N LEU A 116 -6.30 -5.73 0.84
CA LEU A 116 -4.94 -6.22 0.64
C LEU A 116 -4.84 -7.07 -0.65
N TYR A 117 -5.74 -8.04 -0.82
CA TYR A 117 -5.81 -8.85 -2.05
C TYR A 117 -6.05 -7.99 -3.30
N GLN A 118 -6.99 -7.06 -3.24
CA GLN A 118 -7.28 -6.16 -4.35
C GLN A 118 -6.09 -5.29 -4.72
N MET A 119 -5.33 -4.82 -3.75
CA MET A 119 -4.13 -4.02 -3.96
C MET A 119 -3.05 -4.81 -4.69
N HIS A 120 -2.84 -6.07 -4.33
CA HIS A 120 -1.89 -6.95 -5.01
C HIS A 120 -2.31 -7.29 -6.45
N THR A 121 -3.62 -7.36 -6.72
CA THR A 121 -4.15 -7.64 -8.07
C THR A 121 -4.42 -6.38 -8.90
N LEU A 122 -4.28 -5.19 -8.34
CA LEU A 122 -4.61 -3.95 -9.02
C LEU A 122 -3.85 -3.75 -10.35
N PRO A 123 -2.55 -4.08 -10.48
CA PRO A 123 -1.84 -3.99 -11.76
C PRO A 123 -2.40 -4.93 -12.83
N VAL A 124 -2.89 -6.11 -12.42
CA VAL A 124 -3.54 -7.06 -13.33
C VAL A 124 -4.91 -6.55 -13.76
N THR A 125 -5.71 -6.08 -12.80
CA THR A 125 -7.05 -5.55 -13.10
C THR A 125 -7.01 -4.24 -13.90
N SER A 126 -5.88 -3.53 -13.83
CA SER A 126 -5.61 -2.35 -14.65
C SER A 126 -4.99 -2.66 -16.02
N GLY A 127 -4.78 -3.95 -16.34
CA GLY A 127 -4.24 -4.39 -17.63
C GLY A 127 -2.76 -4.10 -17.84
N ILE A 128 -2.00 -3.81 -16.78
CA ILE A 128 -0.57 -3.49 -16.85
C ILE A 128 0.27 -4.76 -16.99
N VAL A 129 -0.06 -5.78 -16.23
CA VAL A 129 0.60 -7.09 -16.24
C VAL A 129 -0.45 -8.21 -16.25
N LYS A 130 -0.01 -9.43 -16.56
CA LYS A 130 -0.90 -10.61 -16.55
C LYS A 130 -0.98 -11.29 -15.19
N ARG A 131 0.07 -11.18 -14.38
CA ARG A 131 0.17 -11.81 -13.06
C ARG A 131 0.70 -10.79 -12.04
N PRO A 132 0.29 -10.85 -10.78
CA PRO A 132 0.82 -9.96 -9.72
C PRO A 132 2.33 -10.09 -9.54
N ASP A 133 2.87 -11.29 -9.80
CA ASP A 133 4.31 -11.58 -9.74
C ASP A 133 5.14 -10.73 -10.70
N ASP A 134 4.55 -10.33 -11.83
CA ASP A 134 5.21 -9.57 -12.88
C ASP A 134 5.26 -8.07 -12.60
N TYR A 135 4.65 -7.62 -11.48
CA TYR A 135 4.64 -6.22 -11.09
C TYR A 135 5.39 -5.97 -9.79
N TRP A 136 6.52 -5.26 -9.91
CA TRP A 136 7.41 -5.01 -8.77
C TRP A 136 6.84 -4.05 -7.73
N TRP A 137 6.05 -3.07 -8.14
CA TRP A 137 5.65 -1.91 -7.33
C TRP A 137 4.38 -2.15 -6.52
N THR A 138 4.34 -3.31 -5.87
CA THR A 138 3.33 -3.69 -4.88
C THR A 138 3.98 -4.35 -3.67
N SER A 139 3.29 -4.29 -2.54
CA SER A 139 3.67 -5.06 -1.34
C SER A 139 3.59 -6.58 -1.53
N TRP A 140 3.00 -7.07 -2.64
CA TRP A 140 2.96 -8.50 -2.96
C TRP A 140 4.34 -9.16 -2.92
N GLN A 141 5.39 -8.44 -3.29
CA GLN A 141 6.76 -8.95 -3.26
C GLN A 141 7.22 -9.32 -1.85
N THR A 142 6.76 -8.60 -0.82
CA THR A 142 7.03 -8.91 0.59
C THR A 142 6.21 -10.11 1.05
N TYR A 143 4.92 -10.19 0.73
CA TYR A 143 4.05 -11.30 1.11
C TYR A 143 4.41 -12.62 0.42
N ARG A 144 5.08 -12.59 -0.72
CA ARG A 144 5.63 -13.79 -1.37
C ARG A 144 7.07 -14.09 -0.97
N GLU A 145 7.64 -13.31 -0.03
CA GLU A 145 9.02 -13.44 0.47
C GLU A 145 10.08 -13.34 -0.64
N HIS A 146 9.78 -12.55 -1.68
CA HIS A 146 10.71 -12.29 -2.77
C HIS A 146 11.58 -11.06 -2.51
N TYR A 147 11.01 -10.04 -1.86
CA TYR A 147 11.70 -8.82 -1.47
C TYR A 147 11.02 -8.17 -0.25
N GLU A 148 11.80 -7.82 0.75
CA GLU A 148 11.30 -7.11 1.93
C GLU A 148 11.42 -5.60 1.76
N TRP A 149 10.28 -4.93 1.72
CA TRP A 149 10.22 -3.48 1.86
C TRP A 149 10.30 -3.13 3.35
N PRO A 150 11.37 -2.42 3.82
CA PRO A 150 11.64 -2.29 5.27
C PRO A 150 10.53 -1.61 6.08
N PHE A 151 9.66 -0.84 5.44
CA PHE A 151 8.56 -0.11 6.07
C PHE A 151 7.21 -0.87 6.03
N ILE A 152 7.18 -2.06 5.39
CA ILE A 152 5.97 -2.88 5.31
C ILE A 152 5.94 -3.87 6.45
N GLU A 153 4.91 -3.72 7.30
CA GLU A 153 4.60 -4.63 8.39
C GLU A 153 3.55 -5.64 7.91
N ILE A 154 3.90 -6.93 7.90
CA ILE A 154 3.03 -8.00 7.39
C ILE A 154 2.47 -8.92 8.46
N ASP A 155 3.04 -8.94 9.66
CA ASP A 155 2.65 -9.89 10.70
C ASP A 155 1.24 -9.58 11.23
N GLY A 156 0.86 -8.30 11.32
CA GLY A 156 -0.50 -7.90 11.65
C GLY A 156 -1.53 -8.47 10.68
N PRO A 157 -1.47 -8.19 9.38
CA PRO A 157 -2.35 -8.81 8.38
C PRO A 157 -2.33 -10.33 8.37
N LEU A 158 -1.16 -10.96 8.52
CA LEU A 158 -1.05 -12.41 8.54
C LEU A 158 -1.73 -13.02 9.75
N SER A 159 -1.63 -12.40 10.93
CA SER A 159 -2.31 -12.85 12.14
C SER A 159 -3.84 -12.87 12.02
N LEU A 160 -4.40 -12.06 11.12
CA LEU A 160 -5.83 -12.08 10.80
C LEU A 160 -6.25 -13.30 9.97
N ILE A 161 -5.30 -13.98 9.34
CA ILE A 161 -5.52 -15.17 8.51
C ILE A 161 -5.30 -16.44 9.33
N SER A 162 -4.17 -16.52 10.04
CA SER A 162 -3.80 -17.66 10.89
C SER A 162 -2.83 -17.22 12.00
N GLU A 163 -2.86 -17.93 13.15
CA GLU A 163 -1.85 -17.77 14.20
C GLU A 163 -0.47 -18.31 13.77
N ASP A 164 -0.46 -19.25 12.83
CA ASP A 164 0.73 -19.79 12.21
C ASP A 164 1.09 -18.94 10.98
N ARG A 165 2.25 -18.25 11.03
CA ARG A 165 2.73 -17.34 10.01
C ARG A 165 2.91 -18.02 8.65
N GLU A 166 3.50 -19.20 8.61
CA GLU A 166 3.72 -19.95 7.37
C GLU A 166 2.40 -20.38 6.73
N LYS A 167 1.48 -20.86 7.55
CA LYS A 167 0.13 -21.20 7.10
C LYS A 167 -0.63 -19.96 6.62
N ALA A 168 -0.48 -18.82 7.28
CA ALA A 168 -1.08 -17.56 6.84
C ALA A 168 -0.55 -17.12 5.47
N LEU A 169 0.75 -17.18 5.25
CA LEU A 169 1.39 -16.88 3.97
C LEU A 169 0.92 -17.82 2.86
N GLN A 170 0.86 -19.13 3.15
CA GLN A 170 0.35 -20.10 2.19
C GLN A 170 -1.10 -19.81 1.80
N GLN A 171 -1.99 -19.61 2.77
CA GLN A 171 -3.41 -19.31 2.52
C GLN A 171 -3.58 -18.00 1.75
N LEU A 172 -2.78 -16.99 2.05
CA LEU A 172 -2.81 -15.71 1.33
C LEU A 172 -2.44 -15.91 -0.13
N ARG A 173 -1.38 -16.67 -0.42
CA ARG A 173 -0.91 -16.97 -1.79
C ARG A 173 -1.93 -17.78 -2.57
N GLU A 174 -2.50 -18.83 -1.96
CA GLU A 174 -3.56 -19.65 -2.58
C GLU A 174 -4.76 -18.80 -2.96
N ARG A 175 -5.23 -17.96 -2.05
CA ARG A 175 -6.37 -17.07 -2.30
C ARG A 175 -6.08 -16.03 -3.37
N GLN A 176 -4.86 -15.53 -3.44
CA GLN A 176 -4.43 -14.59 -4.47
C GLN A 176 -4.50 -15.22 -5.87
N ASN A 177 -4.10 -16.49 -6.00
CA ASN A 177 -4.17 -17.22 -7.25
C ASN A 177 -5.61 -17.49 -7.69
N LEU A 178 -6.49 -17.92 -6.77
CA LEU A 178 -7.91 -18.15 -7.05
C LEU A 178 -8.63 -16.89 -7.58
N LEU A 179 -8.30 -15.71 -7.05
CA LEU A 179 -8.88 -14.44 -7.52
C LEU A 179 -8.50 -14.07 -8.95
N LEU A 180 -7.51 -14.73 -9.54
CA LEU A 180 -7.07 -14.53 -10.93
C LEU A 180 -7.70 -15.53 -11.89
N GLU A 181 -8.08 -16.72 -11.40
CA GLU A 181 -8.70 -17.78 -12.22
C GLU A 181 -10.19 -17.52 -12.49
N ASP A 182 -10.87 -16.78 -11.60
CA ASP A 182 -12.30 -16.44 -11.71
C ASP A 182 -12.59 -15.26 -12.68
N LYS A 183 -11.62 -14.85 -13.53
CA LYS A 183 -11.76 -13.77 -14.53
C LYS A 183 -11.47 -14.26 -15.95
#